data_90a3d7559b86495f5fd328813a544ecb
#
_entry.id   90a3d7559b86495f5fd328813a544ecb
#
_cell.length_a   1.000
_cell.length_b   1.000
_cell.length_c   1.000
_cell.angle_alpha   90.00
_cell.angle_beta   90.00
_cell.angle_gamma   90.00
#
_symmetry.space_group_name_H-M   'P 1'
#
loop_
_entity.id
_entity.type
_entity.pdbx_description
1 polymer ?
#
loop_
_entity_poly.entity_id
_entity_poly.type
_entity_poly.pdbx_seq_one_letter_code
_entity_poly.pdbx_strand_id
1 'polypeptide(L)'
;MNLLSDDQKYAVHHGDCIPHMLEEMPPASVDFSVFSPPFPSLFSYTSKAEDIGNSENMKGEAKIHLSYFFRGLARVLKPGRAVVVHVMQIPRLKRSGEVGLHDYRGLNIRLGERAGLVYEYDWVVRKNPQAQAIRTRSRELQFAGLESDRAKQRGCLPDYLIKFRAPGENEVAIDSDGDVSRNEWIDWAECCWSDIRETNTLNVKEARSEEDTKHICPLQLDVIDRLVRLYSNPGEVVFSPFTGIGSEGYVSLQQGRRFYGCELKPEYHAQALKNLAKAERTHQANSRTLFDAPEAVA
;
A
#
# COMPACT_ATOMS: atom_id res chain seq x y z
N MET A 1 24.80 -6.12 -2.52
CA MET A 1 24.84 -4.92 -1.66
C MET A 1 23.52 -4.88 -0.93
N ASN A 2 23.53 -4.79 0.39
CA ASN A 2 22.29 -4.80 1.17
C ASN A 2 21.61 -3.42 1.12
N LEU A 3 20.28 -3.39 1.06
CA LEU A 3 19.47 -2.16 1.04
C LEU A 3 19.55 -1.39 2.38
N LEU A 4 19.69 -2.13 3.48
CA LEU A 4 19.86 -1.63 4.84
C LEU A 4 21.12 -2.27 5.44
N SER A 5 21.88 -1.53 6.27
CA SER A 5 22.95 -2.12 7.08
C SER A 5 22.35 -3.07 8.14
N ASP A 6 23.17 -3.97 8.70
CA ASP A 6 22.68 -5.03 9.59
C ASP A 6 21.99 -4.47 10.85
N ASP A 7 22.47 -3.35 11.37
CA ASP A 7 21.90 -2.68 12.55
C ASP A 7 20.68 -1.81 12.24
N GLN A 8 20.44 -1.51 10.94
CA GLN A 8 19.41 -0.58 10.55
C GLN A 8 18.05 -1.28 10.39
N LYS A 9 17.05 -0.84 11.13
CA LYS A 9 15.70 -1.39 11.07
C LYS A 9 14.84 -0.77 9.97
N TYR A 10 15.07 0.50 9.64
CA TYR A 10 14.36 1.18 8.56
C TYR A 10 15.18 2.31 7.93
N ALA A 11 14.81 2.65 6.71
CA ALA A 11 15.19 3.89 6.03
C ALA A 11 14.07 4.37 5.11
N VAL A 12 14.02 5.68 4.88
CA VAL A 12 13.12 6.28 3.90
C VAL A 12 13.92 7.23 3.01
N HIS A 13 13.98 6.92 1.72
CA HIS A 13 14.56 7.80 0.72
C HIS A 13 13.61 8.98 0.47
N HIS A 14 14.14 10.21 0.57
CA HIS A 14 13.37 11.41 0.26
C HIS A 14 13.57 11.77 -1.21
N GLY A 15 12.65 11.34 -2.08
CA GLY A 15 12.75 11.57 -3.51
C GLY A 15 11.79 10.73 -4.33
N ASP A 16 11.95 10.82 -5.66
CA ASP A 16 11.19 10.01 -6.60
C ASP A 16 11.64 8.55 -6.55
N CYS A 17 10.68 7.66 -6.32
CA CYS A 17 10.92 6.22 -6.25
C CYS A 17 11.33 5.60 -7.60
N ILE A 18 10.96 6.21 -8.73
CA ILE A 18 11.19 5.61 -10.07
C ILE A 18 12.69 5.57 -10.39
N PRO A 19 13.41 6.71 -10.49
CA PRO A 19 14.85 6.68 -10.74
C PRO A 19 15.59 5.94 -9.63
N HIS A 20 15.17 6.10 -8.37
CA HIS A 20 15.79 5.42 -7.24
C HIS A 20 15.73 3.88 -7.39
N MET A 21 14.57 3.31 -7.71
CA MET A 21 14.44 1.87 -7.97
C MET A 21 15.19 1.40 -9.22
N LEU A 22 15.29 2.23 -10.25
CA LEU A 22 15.90 1.85 -11.53
C LEU A 22 17.43 1.90 -11.49
N GLU A 23 18.01 2.83 -10.74
CA GLU A 23 19.42 3.20 -10.85
C GLU A 23 20.20 2.98 -9.55
N GLU A 24 19.60 3.24 -8.37
CA GLU A 24 20.31 3.29 -7.10
C GLU A 24 20.09 2.05 -6.23
N MET A 25 18.83 1.57 -6.14
CA MET A 25 18.54 0.38 -5.33
C MET A 25 19.23 -0.86 -5.92
N PRO A 26 19.79 -1.74 -5.10
CA PRO A 26 20.31 -3.03 -5.58
C PRO A 26 19.19 -3.87 -6.21
N PRO A 27 19.44 -4.59 -7.32
CA PRO A 27 18.47 -5.55 -7.84
C PRO A 27 18.24 -6.68 -6.83
N ALA A 28 17.05 -7.27 -6.84
CA ALA A 28 16.70 -8.41 -5.98
C ALA A 28 17.04 -8.16 -4.49
N SER A 29 16.68 -6.99 -3.97
CA SER A 29 17.00 -6.56 -2.60
C SER A 29 15.78 -6.47 -1.67
N VAL A 30 14.57 -6.60 -2.22
CA VAL A 30 13.29 -6.48 -1.51
C VAL A 30 12.65 -7.84 -1.34
N ASP A 31 12.25 -8.18 -0.10
CA ASP A 31 11.60 -9.45 0.20
C ASP A 31 10.09 -9.40 -0.03
N PHE A 32 9.45 -8.30 0.32
CA PHE A 32 8.02 -8.07 0.10
C PHE A 32 7.75 -6.61 -0.16
N SER A 33 6.75 -6.29 -0.98
CA SER A 33 6.30 -4.91 -1.17
C SER A 33 4.78 -4.80 -1.04
N VAL A 34 4.33 -3.80 -0.30
CA VAL A 34 2.91 -3.45 -0.17
C VAL A 34 2.76 -1.94 -0.18
N PHE A 35 1.82 -1.42 -0.97
CA PHE A 35 1.61 0.01 -1.10
C PHE A 35 0.31 0.34 -1.85
N SER A 36 -0.10 1.61 -1.76
CA SER A 36 -1.12 2.20 -2.61
C SER A 36 -0.46 3.22 -3.55
N PRO A 37 -0.47 3.02 -4.88
CA PRO A 37 0.09 3.99 -5.79
C PRO A 37 -0.76 5.26 -5.82
N PRO A 38 -0.20 6.43 -6.20
CA PRO A 38 -0.98 7.64 -6.42
C PRO A 38 -2.13 7.40 -7.39
N PHE A 39 -3.27 8.05 -7.13
CA PHE A 39 -4.46 7.98 -7.98
C PHE A 39 -4.45 9.17 -8.95
N PRO A 40 -4.03 8.98 -10.22
CA PRO A 40 -3.92 10.06 -11.19
C PRO A 40 -5.23 10.81 -11.36
N SER A 41 -5.18 12.12 -11.53
CA SER A 41 -6.33 13.03 -11.68
C SER A 41 -7.25 13.14 -10.47
N LEU A 42 -7.07 12.33 -9.44
CA LEU A 42 -7.93 12.35 -8.25
C LEU A 42 -7.29 13.15 -7.10
N PHE A 43 -6.00 12.93 -6.87
CA PHE A 43 -5.22 13.59 -5.80
C PHE A 43 -3.89 14.07 -6.34
N SER A 44 -3.55 15.32 -6.03
CA SER A 44 -2.25 15.92 -6.23
C SER A 44 -1.59 16.09 -4.85
N TYR A 45 -0.37 15.60 -4.69
CA TYR A 45 0.36 15.63 -3.42
C TYR A 45 1.42 16.73 -3.40
N THR A 46 1.99 17.03 -4.57
CA THR A 46 2.98 18.09 -4.77
C THR A 46 2.75 18.80 -6.10
N SER A 47 3.40 19.93 -6.33
CA SER A 47 3.41 20.60 -7.63
C SER A 47 4.47 20.08 -8.60
N LYS A 48 5.21 19.04 -8.22
CA LYS A 48 6.32 18.50 -9.01
C LYS A 48 5.82 17.62 -10.16
N ALA A 49 6.57 17.58 -11.25
CA ALA A 49 6.26 16.75 -12.41
C ALA A 49 6.38 15.24 -12.11
N GLU A 50 7.19 14.87 -11.13
CA GLU A 50 7.40 13.51 -10.66
C GLU A 50 6.20 12.95 -9.90
N ASP A 51 5.28 13.81 -9.44
CA ASP A 51 4.05 13.37 -8.77
C ASP A 51 3.06 12.78 -9.78
N ILE A 52 2.95 11.47 -9.80
CA ILE A 52 2.02 10.72 -10.68
C ILE A 52 0.56 11.20 -10.47
N GLY A 53 0.22 11.67 -9.27
CA GLY A 53 -1.09 12.22 -8.94
C GLY A 53 -1.49 13.44 -9.78
N ASN A 54 -0.50 14.22 -10.24
CA ASN A 54 -0.72 15.41 -11.09
C ASN A 54 -1.14 15.07 -12.52
N SER A 55 -0.94 13.82 -12.95
CA SER A 55 -1.26 13.42 -14.33
C SER A 55 -2.77 13.42 -14.56
N GLU A 56 -3.28 14.33 -15.37
CA GLU A 56 -4.70 14.37 -15.75
C GLU A 56 -5.07 13.29 -16.77
N ASN A 57 -4.09 12.78 -17.53
CA ASN A 57 -4.30 11.85 -18.61
C ASN A 57 -3.90 10.41 -18.24
N MET A 58 -4.88 9.61 -17.79
CA MET A 58 -4.72 8.19 -17.47
C MET A 58 -4.19 7.32 -18.62
N LYS A 59 -4.38 7.73 -19.87
CA LYS A 59 -3.95 6.99 -21.07
C LYS A 59 -2.57 7.42 -21.57
N GLY A 60 -2.10 8.57 -21.16
CA GLY A 60 -0.83 9.17 -21.57
C GLY A 60 0.22 9.13 -20.45
N GLU A 61 0.43 10.25 -19.82
CA GLU A 61 1.51 10.51 -18.87
C GLU A 61 1.49 9.57 -17.66
N ALA A 62 0.35 9.44 -16.99
CA ALA A 62 0.21 8.52 -15.85
C ALA A 62 0.61 7.08 -16.20
N LYS A 63 0.22 6.61 -17.40
CA LYS A 63 0.59 5.28 -17.89
C LYS A 63 2.10 5.15 -18.13
N ILE A 64 2.76 6.19 -18.60
CA ILE A 64 4.22 6.20 -18.83
C ILE A 64 4.94 6.10 -17.48
N HIS A 65 4.60 6.96 -16.52
CA HIS A 65 5.17 6.93 -15.18
C HIS A 65 4.99 5.56 -14.51
N LEU A 66 3.76 5.04 -14.52
CA LEU A 66 3.46 3.71 -13.96
C LEU A 66 4.20 2.57 -14.70
N SER A 67 4.47 2.71 -16.02
CA SER A 67 5.26 1.71 -16.74
C SER A 67 6.71 1.65 -16.26
N TYR A 68 7.35 2.79 -16.05
CA TYR A 68 8.70 2.86 -15.48
C TYR A 68 8.71 2.42 -14.01
N PHE A 69 7.70 2.82 -13.27
CA PHE A 69 7.50 2.38 -11.88
C PHE A 69 7.47 0.85 -11.75
N PHE A 70 6.62 0.15 -12.52
CA PHE A 70 6.55 -1.32 -12.46
C PHE A 70 7.83 -2.00 -12.93
N ARG A 71 8.58 -1.41 -13.88
CA ARG A 71 9.91 -1.92 -14.27
C ARG A 71 10.91 -1.82 -13.13
N GLY A 72 10.95 -0.69 -12.42
CA GLY A 72 11.77 -0.51 -11.23
C GLY A 72 11.39 -1.50 -10.13
N LEU A 73 10.09 -1.65 -9.86
CA LEU A 73 9.57 -2.58 -8.86
C LEU A 73 9.95 -4.03 -9.17
N ALA A 74 9.76 -4.48 -10.41
CA ALA A 74 10.14 -5.83 -10.84
C ALA A 74 11.66 -6.09 -10.71
N ARG A 75 12.48 -5.06 -10.92
CA ARG A 75 13.93 -5.15 -10.78
C ARG A 75 14.39 -5.35 -9.33
N VAL A 76 13.76 -4.65 -8.39
CA VAL A 76 14.20 -4.66 -6.99
C VAL A 76 13.65 -5.82 -6.17
N LEU A 77 12.54 -6.44 -6.59
CA LEU A 77 11.97 -7.63 -5.94
C LEU A 77 12.89 -8.84 -6.12
N LYS A 78 13.07 -9.61 -5.06
CA LYS A 78 13.75 -10.91 -5.11
C LYS A 78 12.92 -11.92 -5.93
N PRO A 79 13.55 -12.88 -6.60
CA PRO A 79 12.86 -13.95 -7.32
C PRO A 79 11.84 -14.68 -6.42
N GLY A 80 10.68 -15.03 -6.96
CA GLY A 80 9.64 -15.75 -6.25
C GLY A 80 8.89 -14.94 -5.18
N ARG A 81 9.29 -13.71 -4.91
CA ARG A 81 8.69 -12.87 -3.86
C ARG A 81 7.49 -12.08 -4.36
N ALA A 82 6.60 -11.75 -3.43
CA ALA A 82 5.32 -11.11 -3.71
C ALA A 82 5.38 -9.59 -3.62
N VAL A 83 4.50 -8.95 -4.37
CA VAL A 83 4.09 -7.57 -4.17
C VAL A 83 2.57 -7.46 -4.20
N VAL A 84 2.01 -6.66 -3.31
CA VAL A 84 0.57 -6.38 -3.28
C VAL A 84 0.32 -4.89 -3.48
N VAL A 85 -0.44 -4.57 -4.53
CA VAL A 85 -0.80 -3.21 -4.92
C VAL A 85 -2.24 -2.94 -4.54
N HIS A 86 -2.45 -1.99 -3.62
CA HIS A 86 -3.77 -1.57 -3.21
C HIS A 86 -4.30 -0.48 -4.14
N VAL A 87 -5.42 -0.74 -4.81
CA VAL A 87 -6.07 0.19 -5.74
C VAL A 87 -7.58 0.19 -5.60
N MET A 88 -8.21 1.24 -6.10
CA MET A 88 -9.66 1.28 -6.39
C MET A 88 -9.88 1.76 -7.82
N GLN A 89 -11.08 1.54 -8.37
CA GLN A 89 -11.45 2.14 -9.65
C GLN A 89 -11.62 3.65 -9.49
N ILE A 90 -11.15 4.44 -10.46
CA ILE A 90 -11.17 5.89 -10.40
C ILE A 90 -12.40 6.44 -11.10
N PRO A 91 -13.30 7.16 -10.38
CA PRO A 91 -14.42 7.83 -11.02
C PRO A 91 -13.97 8.90 -12.01
N ARG A 92 -14.57 8.93 -13.20
CA ARG A 92 -14.37 10.01 -14.16
C ARG A 92 -14.98 11.31 -13.63
N LEU A 93 -14.27 12.39 -13.76
CA LEU A 93 -14.70 13.67 -13.23
C LEU A 93 -15.76 14.31 -14.15
N LYS A 94 -16.83 14.84 -13.56
CA LYS A 94 -17.89 15.52 -14.32
C LYS A 94 -17.37 16.67 -15.19
N ARG A 95 -16.30 17.35 -14.76
CA ARG A 95 -15.66 18.44 -15.52
C ARG A 95 -15.07 17.99 -16.86
N SER A 96 -14.76 16.69 -17.04
CA SER A 96 -14.29 16.15 -18.31
C SER A 96 -15.42 15.80 -19.29
N GLY A 97 -16.70 15.99 -18.89
CA GLY A 97 -17.85 15.58 -19.68
C GLY A 97 -18.07 14.07 -19.75
N GLU A 98 -17.20 13.28 -19.14
CA GLU A 98 -17.25 11.81 -19.16
C GLU A 98 -18.02 11.26 -17.96
N VAL A 99 -18.67 10.11 -18.18
CA VAL A 99 -19.39 9.36 -17.15
C VAL A 99 -18.78 7.97 -17.02
N GLY A 100 -18.74 7.42 -15.80
CA GLY A 100 -18.25 6.08 -15.55
C GLY A 100 -16.95 6.03 -14.74
N LEU A 101 -16.17 4.98 -14.97
CA LEU A 101 -14.94 4.71 -14.24
C LEU A 101 -13.76 4.58 -15.21
N HIS A 102 -12.57 4.94 -14.72
CA HIS A 102 -11.32 4.49 -15.30
C HIS A 102 -10.98 3.11 -14.71
N ASP A 103 -10.67 2.14 -15.57
CA ASP A 103 -10.20 0.83 -15.16
C ASP A 103 -8.75 0.91 -14.64
N TYR A 104 -8.59 1.40 -13.41
CA TYR A 104 -7.27 1.56 -12.79
C TYR A 104 -6.70 0.22 -12.30
N ARG A 105 -7.58 -0.68 -11.81
CA ARG A 105 -7.18 -2.04 -11.47
C ARG A 105 -6.59 -2.77 -12.68
N GLY A 106 -7.32 -2.85 -13.79
CA GLY A 106 -6.82 -3.52 -14.99
C GLY A 106 -5.61 -2.82 -15.62
N LEU A 107 -5.47 -1.51 -15.48
CA LEU A 107 -4.25 -0.80 -15.89
C LEU A 107 -3.03 -1.29 -15.10
N ASN A 108 -3.12 -1.35 -13.77
CA ASN A 108 -2.03 -1.82 -12.92
C ASN A 108 -1.66 -3.28 -13.22
N ILE A 109 -2.66 -4.18 -13.42
CA ILE A 109 -2.41 -5.57 -13.82
C ILE A 109 -1.62 -5.63 -15.12
N ARG A 110 -2.08 -4.97 -16.17
CA ARG A 110 -1.41 -4.99 -17.49
C ARG A 110 0.00 -4.40 -17.47
N LEU A 111 0.25 -3.40 -16.62
CA LEU A 111 1.58 -2.80 -16.48
C LEU A 111 2.52 -3.67 -15.67
N GLY A 112 2.03 -4.31 -14.60
CA GLY A 112 2.79 -5.30 -13.84
C GLY A 112 3.24 -6.49 -14.71
N GLU A 113 2.31 -7.08 -15.48
CA GLU A 113 2.62 -8.17 -16.40
C GLU A 113 3.62 -7.75 -17.49
N ARG A 114 3.49 -6.55 -18.07
CA ARG A 114 4.45 -6.01 -19.04
C ARG A 114 5.85 -5.77 -18.45
N ALA A 115 5.93 -5.51 -17.16
CA ALA A 115 7.20 -5.40 -16.45
C ALA A 115 7.83 -6.76 -16.10
N GLY A 116 7.15 -7.87 -16.40
CA GLY A 116 7.59 -9.23 -16.14
C GLY A 116 7.12 -9.83 -14.82
N LEU A 117 6.25 -9.13 -14.08
CA LEU A 117 5.60 -9.70 -12.88
C LEU A 117 4.49 -10.68 -13.29
N VAL A 118 4.27 -11.69 -12.49
CA VAL A 118 3.19 -12.67 -12.68
C VAL A 118 1.99 -12.21 -11.84
N TYR A 119 0.88 -11.85 -12.49
CA TYR A 119 -0.39 -11.61 -11.80
C TYR A 119 -0.96 -12.96 -11.33
N GLU A 120 -1.19 -13.10 -10.02
CA GLU A 120 -1.66 -14.35 -9.46
C GLU A 120 -3.10 -14.27 -8.96
N TYR A 121 -3.45 -13.14 -8.33
CA TYR A 121 -4.71 -13.06 -7.60
C TYR A 121 -5.01 -11.62 -7.15
N ASP A 122 -6.26 -11.35 -6.77
CA ASP A 122 -6.60 -10.14 -6.01
C ASP A 122 -7.72 -10.40 -5.00
N TRP A 123 -7.59 -9.79 -3.82
CA TRP A 123 -8.66 -9.71 -2.84
C TRP A 123 -9.47 -8.44 -3.05
N VAL A 124 -10.73 -8.52 -2.63
CA VAL A 124 -11.63 -7.38 -2.56
C VAL A 124 -11.77 -6.96 -1.09
N VAL A 125 -11.50 -5.68 -0.79
CA VAL A 125 -11.78 -5.12 0.52
C VAL A 125 -13.14 -4.42 0.47
N ARG A 126 -14.08 -4.91 1.27
CA ARG A 126 -15.43 -4.35 1.39
C ARG A 126 -15.37 -2.94 1.97
N LYS A 127 -16.15 -2.02 1.40
CA LYS A 127 -16.35 -0.66 1.92
C LYS A 127 -17.78 -0.45 2.38
N ASN A 128 -17.97 0.42 3.36
CA ASN A 128 -19.29 0.84 3.78
C ASN A 128 -19.89 1.80 2.73
N PRO A 129 -21.00 1.44 2.06
CA PRO A 129 -21.58 2.26 0.99
C PRO A 129 -22.01 3.64 1.46
N GLN A 130 -22.55 3.74 2.68
CA GLN A 130 -23.02 5.00 3.23
C GLN A 130 -21.85 5.94 3.58
N ALA A 131 -20.80 5.41 4.21
CA ALA A 131 -19.59 6.17 4.51
C ALA A 131 -18.90 6.66 3.22
N GLN A 132 -18.85 5.83 2.19
CA GLN A 132 -18.28 6.20 0.90
C GLN A 132 -19.11 7.28 0.20
N ALA A 133 -20.44 7.15 0.16
CA ALA A 133 -21.34 8.12 -0.44
C ALA A 133 -21.22 9.51 0.22
N ILE A 134 -21.15 9.56 1.55
CA ILE A 134 -20.97 10.81 2.32
C ILE A 134 -19.60 11.44 2.00
N ARG A 135 -18.54 10.63 1.98
CA ARG A 135 -17.16 11.10 1.76
C ARG A 135 -16.92 11.61 0.35
N THR A 136 -17.41 10.89 -0.65
CA THR A 136 -17.10 11.16 -2.06
C THR A 136 -18.17 11.99 -2.76
N ARG A 137 -19.33 12.16 -2.15
CA ARG A 137 -20.53 12.79 -2.76
C ARG A 137 -20.83 12.23 -4.15
N SER A 138 -20.56 10.95 -4.34
CA SER A 138 -20.68 10.29 -5.62
C SER A 138 -22.06 9.64 -5.79
N ARG A 139 -22.28 9.03 -6.96
CA ARG A 139 -23.56 8.41 -7.32
C ARG A 139 -23.70 6.97 -6.80
N GLU A 140 -23.17 6.66 -5.63
CA GLU A 140 -23.49 5.41 -4.95
C GLU A 140 -24.97 5.37 -4.56
N LEU A 141 -25.47 4.16 -4.31
CA LEU A 141 -26.86 3.92 -3.93
C LEU A 141 -27.28 4.81 -2.75
N GLN A 142 -28.01 5.85 -3.06
CA GLN A 142 -28.61 6.80 -2.10
C GLN A 142 -30.12 6.74 -2.21
N PHE A 143 -30.84 7.05 -1.13
CA PHE A 143 -32.30 7.06 -1.12
C PHE A 143 -32.90 8.01 -2.18
N ALA A 144 -32.31 9.18 -2.39
CA ALA A 144 -32.72 10.10 -3.44
C ALA A 144 -32.63 9.49 -4.85
N GLY A 145 -31.68 8.59 -5.09
CA GLY A 145 -31.57 7.85 -6.34
C GLY A 145 -32.59 6.72 -6.45
N LEU A 146 -32.94 6.09 -5.34
CA LEU A 146 -33.96 5.05 -5.29
C LEU A 146 -35.32 5.58 -5.74
N GLU A 147 -35.66 6.78 -5.30
CA GLU A 147 -36.96 7.43 -5.55
C GLU A 147 -37.05 8.15 -6.89
N SER A 148 -35.90 8.44 -7.55
CA SER A 148 -35.86 9.16 -8.82
C SER A 148 -35.50 8.26 -10.02
N ASP A 149 -34.23 7.92 -10.16
CA ASP A 149 -33.73 7.15 -11.33
C ASP A 149 -32.59 6.22 -10.90
N ARG A 150 -32.91 4.97 -10.67
CA ARG A 150 -31.96 3.93 -10.24
C ARG A 150 -30.91 3.59 -11.32
N ALA A 151 -31.21 3.83 -12.59
CA ALA A 151 -30.28 3.59 -13.66
C ALA A 151 -29.00 4.46 -13.58
N LYS A 152 -29.08 5.58 -12.88
CA LYS A 152 -27.94 6.49 -12.64
C LYS A 152 -27.12 6.15 -11.40
N GLN A 153 -27.55 5.16 -10.61
CA GLN A 153 -26.87 4.76 -9.40
C GLN A 153 -25.95 3.58 -9.64
N ARG A 154 -24.92 3.46 -8.82
CA ARG A 154 -24.02 2.31 -8.81
C ARG A 154 -23.78 1.82 -7.38
N GLY A 155 -23.31 0.60 -7.25
CA GLY A 155 -22.82 0.08 -5.98
C GLY A 155 -21.59 0.84 -5.47
N CYS A 156 -21.29 0.65 -4.20
CA CYS A 156 -20.06 1.10 -3.58
C CYS A 156 -18.85 0.52 -4.32
N LEU A 157 -17.80 1.32 -4.49
CA LEU A 157 -16.53 0.84 -5.05
C LEU A 157 -15.72 0.17 -3.96
N PRO A 158 -15.35 -1.10 -4.14
CA PRO A 158 -14.41 -1.77 -3.24
C PRO A 158 -12.99 -1.29 -3.49
N ASP A 159 -12.09 -1.62 -2.57
CA ASP A 159 -10.66 -1.63 -2.87
C ASP A 159 -10.26 -3.02 -3.38
N TYR A 160 -9.19 -3.05 -4.16
CA TYR A 160 -8.57 -4.28 -4.68
C TYR A 160 -7.13 -4.36 -4.19
N LEU A 161 -6.74 -5.53 -3.73
CA LEU A 161 -5.37 -5.86 -3.32
C LEU A 161 -4.80 -6.81 -4.40
N ILE A 162 -4.17 -6.23 -5.40
CA ILE A 162 -3.65 -6.97 -6.56
C ILE A 162 -2.31 -7.60 -6.17
N LYS A 163 -2.27 -8.94 -6.15
CA LYS A 163 -1.05 -9.67 -5.86
C LYS A 163 -0.32 -10.06 -7.15
N PHE A 164 0.95 -9.68 -7.19
CA PHE A 164 1.90 -10.18 -8.18
C PHE A 164 3.02 -10.97 -7.50
N ARG A 165 3.72 -11.76 -8.27
CA ARG A 165 4.94 -12.44 -7.90
C ARG A 165 6.06 -12.15 -8.91
N ALA A 166 7.26 -11.90 -8.41
CA ALA A 166 8.45 -11.83 -9.27
C ALA A 166 8.75 -13.22 -9.84
N PRO A 167 9.16 -13.34 -11.12
CA PRO A 167 9.57 -14.62 -11.70
C PRO A 167 10.72 -15.27 -10.93
N GLY A 168 10.82 -16.58 -11.01
CA GLY A 168 11.84 -17.37 -10.34
C GLY A 168 11.30 -18.06 -9.09
N GLU A 169 12.19 -18.77 -8.41
CA GLU A 169 11.89 -19.50 -7.18
C GLU A 169 12.23 -18.66 -5.95
N ASN A 170 11.45 -18.85 -4.90
CA ASN A 170 11.71 -18.25 -3.61
C ASN A 170 12.76 -19.07 -2.87
N GLU A 171 13.96 -18.53 -2.68
CA GLU A 171 15.06 -19.21 -1.99
C GLU A 171 14.81 -19.44 -0.49
N VAL A 172 14.04 -18.55 0.13
CA VAL A 172 13.73 -18.61 1.56
C VAL A 172 12.22 -18.77 1.73
N ALA A 173 11.77 -19.94 2.17
CA ALA A 173 10.35 -20.18 2.43
C ALA A 173 9.80 -19.14 3.41
N ILE A 174 8.57 -18.70 3.16
CA ILE A 174 7.84 -17.89 4.12
C ILE A 174 7.16 -18.87 5.06
N ASP A 175 7.84 -19.18 6.12
CA ASP A 175 7.45 -20.14 7.14
C ASP A 175 7.73 -19.48 8.49
N SER A 176 6.77 -18.72 8.92
CA SER A 176 6.82 -18.07 10.22
C SER A 176 6.15 -18.98 11.23
N ASP A 177 6.91 -19.74 11.97
CA ASP A 177 6.44 -20.57 13.09
C ASP A 177 5.44 -19.79 13.99
N GLY A 178 4.14 -19.99 13.74
CA GLY A 178 3.07 -19.39 14.52
C GLY A 178 2.73 -17.93 14.24
N ASP A 179 3.35 -17.28 13.24
CA ASP A 179 3.03 -15.88 12.88
C ASP A 179 1.61 -15.77 12.29
N VAL A 180 1.13 -16.82 11.62
CA VAL A 180 -0.24 -16.92 11.11
C VAL A 180 -0.88 -18.20 11.64
N SER A 181 -1.92 -18.08 12.44
CA SER A 181 -2.68 -19.23 12.93
C SER A 181 -3.50 -19.89 11.81
N ARG A 182 -3.91 -21.15 12.00
CA ARG A 182 -4.77 -21.85 11.03
C ARG A 182 -6.10 -21.15 10.79
N ASN A 183 -6.69 -20.54 11.80
CA ASN A 183 -7.95 -19.82 11.66
C ASN A 183 -7.76 -18.55 10.86
N GLU A 184 -6.73 -17.75 11.16
CA GLU A 184 -6.37 -16.57 10.37
C GLU A 184 -6.09 -16.94 8.90
N TRP A 185 -5.37 -18.06 8.65
CA TRP A 185 -5.12 -18.53 7.29
C TRP A 185 -6.41 -18.84 6.52
N ILE A 186 -7.38 -19.49 7.17
CA ILE A 186 -8.69 -19.80 6.58
C ILE A 186 -9.46 -18.51 6.29
N ASP A 187 -9.54 -17.61 7.27
CA ASP A 187 -10.28 -16.36 7.15
C ASP A 187 -9.66 -15.43 6.07
N TRP A 188 -8.33 -15.39 5.99
CA TRP A 188 -7.62 -14.54 5.02
C TRP A 188 -7.55 -15.13 3.62
N ALA A 189 -7.86 -16.40 3.44
CA ALA A 189 -8.03 -17.04 2.15
C ALA A 189 -9.33 -16.63 1.45
N GLU A 190 -10.27 -16.00 2.16
CA GLU A 190 -11.50 -15.51 1.55
C GLU A 190 -11.22 -14.40 0.52
N CYS A 191 -11.94 -14.45 -0.60
CA CYS A 191 -11.75 -13.49 -1.70
C CYS A 191 -12.23 -12.05 -1.37
N CYS A 192 -13.05 -11.90 -0.33
CA CYS A 192 -13.58 -10.60 0.10
C CYS A 192 -13.37 -10.40 1.60
N TRP A 193 -12.48 -9.48 1.95
CA TRP A 193 -12.25 -9.09 3.34
C TRP A 193 -13.28 -8.07 3.80
N SER A 194 -14.23 -8.51 4.61
CA SER A 194 -15.36 -7.69 5.09
C SER A 194 -15.14 -7.11 6.49
N ASP A 195 -14.13 -7.53 7.19
CA ASP A 195 -13.80 -7.21 8.58
C ASP A 195 -12.70 -6.16 8.75
N ILE A 196 -12.18 -5.61 7.64
CA ILE A 196 -11.21 -4.53 7.65
C ILE A 196 -11.83 -3.26 8.23
N ARG A 197 -11.22 -2.70 9.27
CA ARG A 197 -11.65 -1.47 9.92
C ARG A 197 -11.20 -0.26 9.10
N GLU A 198 -12.11 0.37 8.36
CA GLU A 198 -11.79 1.51 7.48
C GLU A 198 -11.14 2.70 8.22
N THR A 199 -11.37 2.84 9.52
CA THR A 199 -10.83 3.91 10.37
C THR A 199 -9.51 3.56 11.04
N ASN A 200 -9.05 2.30 10.95
CA ASN A 200 -7.78 1.87 11.54
C ASN A 200 -6.61 2.28 10.64
N THR A 201 -6.24 3.55 10.72
CA THR A 201 -5.16 4.17 9.95
C THR A 201 -4.29 5.03 10.86
N LEU A 202 -3.06 5.32 10.43
CA LEU A 202 -2.26 6.32 11.13
C LEU A 202 -2.89 7.70 11.06
N ASN A 203 -2.62 8.55 12.07
CA ASN A 203 -3.20 9.88 12.17
C ASN A 203 -2.60 10.83 11.11
N VAL A 204 -3.43 11.20 10.13
CA VAL A 204 -3.05 12.09 9.02
C VAL A 204 -3.03 13.57 9.43
N LYS A 205 -3.72 13.95 10.51
CA LYS A 205 -3.89 15.36 10.89
C LYS A 205 -2.56 16.05 11.22
N GLU A 206 -1.59 15.30 11.72
CA GLU A 206 -0.27 15.82 12.11
C GLU A 206 0.64 16.14 10.92
N ALA A 207 0.33 15.59 9.73
CA ALA A 207 1.15 15.76 8.52
C ALA A 207 0.52 16.72 7.48
N ARG A 208 -0.66 17.26 7.75
CA ARG A 208 -1.37 18.14 6.80
C ARG A 208 -0.76 19.54 6.77
N SER A 209 -0.46 20.03 5.58
CA SER A 209 -0.30 21.44 5.28
C SER A 209 -1.66 22.08 4.92
N GLU A 210 -1.79 23.41 4.97
CA GLU A 210 -3.01 24.13 4.57
C GLU A 210 -3.35 23.95 3.09
N GLU A 211 -2.36 23.59 2.27
CA GLU A 211 -2.49 23.36 0.83
C GLU A 211 -2.90 21.91 0.48
N ASP A 212 -2.93 21.01 1.45
CA ASP A 212 -3.27 19.61 1.20
C ASP A 212 -4.72 19.42 0.78
N THR A 213 -4.93 18.73 -0.31
CA THR A 213 -6.26 18.25 -0.69
C THR A 213 -6.82 17.36 0.42
N LYS A 214 -8.06 17.58 0.81
CA LYS A 214 -8.75 17.00 2.00
C LYS A 214 -8.84 15.46 2.05
N HIS A 215 -8.19 14.72 1.17
CA HIS A 215 -8.45 13.30 0.91
C HIS A 215 -7.23 12.37 0.98
N ILE A 216 -6.30 12.63 1.90
CA ILE A 216 -5.24 11.66 2.17
C ILE A 216 -5.85 10.50 2.93
N CYS A 217 -5.88 9.34 2.31
CA CYS A 217 -6.34 8.09 2.92
C CYS A 217 -5.15 7.14 3.03
N PRO A 218 -4.47 7.07 4.20
CA PRO A 218 -3.47 6.03 4.43
C PRO A 218 -4.11 4.65 4.30
N LEU A 219 -3.30 3.67 3.87
CA LEU A 219 -3.73 2.28 3.84
C LEU A 219 -4.09 1.81 5.26
N GLN A 220 -5.14 1.00 5.37
CA GLN A 220 -5.58 0.48 6.66
C GLN A 220 -4.51 -0.44 7.25
N LEU A 221 -4.24 -0.27 8.54
CA LEU A 221 -3.24 -1.05 9.25
C LEU A 221 -3.60 -2.54 9.29
N ASP A 222 -4.89 -2.88 9.32
CA ASP A 222 -5.37 -4.27 9.27
C ASP A 222 -4.99 -4.97 7.96
N VAL A 223 -5.05 -4.24 6.82
CA VAL A 223 -4.65 -4.78 5.51
C VAL A 223 -3.15 -5.02 5.47
N ILE A 224 -2.37 -4.04 5.94
CA ILE A 224 -0.91 -4.14 5.95
C ILE A 224 -0.46 -5.29 6.85
N ASP A 225 -1.04 -5.40 8.04
CA ASP A 225 -0.72 -6.45 9.02
C ASP A 225 -0.86 -7.85 8.41
N ARG A 226 -2.02 -8.14 7.80
CA ARG A 226 -2.27 -9.43 7.14
C ARG A 226 -1.26 -9.71 6.03
N LEU A 227 -1.03 -8.72 5.16
CA LEU A 227 -0.16 -8.91 4.01
C LEU A 227 1.31 -9.07 4.40
N VAL A 228 1.79 -8.32 5.39
CA VAL A 228 3.15 -8.45 5.91
C VAL A 228 3.37 -9.82 6.53
N ARG A 229 2.43 -10.31 7.33
CA ARG A 229 2.50 -11.64 7.95
C ARG A 229 2.37 -12.77 6.93
N LEU A 230 1.54 -12.61 5.89
CA LEU A 230 1.36 -13.62 4.83
C LEU A 230 2.59 -13.75 3.90
N TYR A 231 3.30 -12.65 3.63
CA TYR A 231 4.26 -12.60 2.53
C TYR A 231 5.68 -12.19 2.91
N SER A 232 6.00 -12.15 4.21
CA SER A 232 7.37 -11.93 4.67
C SER A 232 7.67 -12.65 5.98
N ASN A 233 8.95 -12.97 6.19
CA ASN A 233 9.43 -13.48 7.47
C ASN A 233 9.91 -12.35 8.39
N PRO A 234 9.94 -12.54 9.74
CA PRO A 234 10.65 -11.63 10.63
C PRO A 234 12.09 -11.37 10.17
N GLY A 235 12.55 -10.12 10.28
CA GLY A 235 13.87 -9.68 9.83
C GLY A 235 14.00 -9.36 8.35
N GLU A 236 13.04 -9.77 7.50
CA GLU A 236 13.04 -9.45 6.06
C GLU A 236 12.65 -8.00 5.78
N VAL A 237 13.01 -7.51 4.59
CA VAL A 237 12.78 -6.11 4.17
C VAL A 237 11.45 -5.98 3.45
N VAL A 238 10.53 -5.23 4.06
CA VAL A 238 9.29 -4.77 3.43
C VAL A 238 9.54 -3.41 2.78
N PHE A 239 9.07 -3.24 1.55
CA PHE A 239 9.27 -2.01 0.77
C PHE A 239 7.95 -1.32 0.44
N SER A 240 7.92 0.01 0.61
CA SER A 240 6.85 0.86 0.10
C SER A 240 7.43 1.99 -0.77
N PRO A 241 7.17 2.00 -2.08
CA PRO A 241 7.63 3.07 -2.98
C PRO A 241 6.87 4.39 -2.79
N PHE A 242 5.73 4.36 -2.11
CA PHE A 242 4.87 5.50 -1.80
C PHE A 242 4.54 5.50 -0.30
N THR A 243 5.55 5.77 0.51
CA THR A 243 5.52 5.60 1.98
C THR A 243 4.46 6.47 2.67
N GLY A 244 4.16 7.65 2.10
CA GLY A 244 3.27 8.60 2.75
C GLY A 244 3.74 8.94 4.16
N ILE A 245 2.86 8.76 5.14
CA ILE A 245 3.20 8.96 6.57
C ILE A 245 3.75 7.70 7.25
N GLY A 246 4.07 6.64 6.48
CA GLY A 246 4.78 5.46 6.96
C GLY A 246 3.92 4.32 7.50
N SER A 247 2.68 4.15 7.04
CA SER A 247 1.77 3.10 7.55
C SER A 247 2.35 1.70 7.36
N GLU A 248 2.87 1.40 6.18
CA GLU A 248 3.46 0.11 5.85
C GLU A 248 4.69 -0.18 6.71
N GLY A 249 5.56 0.81 6.87
CA GLY A 249 6.75 0.67 7.72
C GLY A 249 6.41 0.56 9.20
N TYR A 250 5.40 1.30 9.67
CA TYR A 250 4.93 1.23 11.04
C TYR A 250 4.52 -0.20 11.42
N VAL A 251 3.68 -0.83 10.60
CA VAL A 251 3.23 -2.21 10.83
C VAL A 251 4.38 -3.20 10.67
N SER A 252 5.21 -3.05 9.62
CA SER A 252 6.35 -3.93 9.38
C SER A 252 7.30 -3.99 10.58
N LEU A 253 7.63 -2.84 11.17
CA LEU A 253 8.49 -2.77 12.35
C LEU A 253 7.82 -3.39 13.59
N GLN A 254 6.51 -3.18 13.78
CA GLN A 254 5.77 -3.82 14.87
C GLN A 254 5.75 -5.34 14.76
N GLN A 255 5.76 -5.87 13.54
CA GLN A 255 5.81 -7.31 13.24
C GLN A 255 7.24 -7.86 13.14
N GLY A 256 8.25 -7.11 13.58
CA GLY A 256 9.64 -7.55 13.59
C GLY A 256 10.32 -7.61 12.22
N ARG A 257 9.71 -7.03 11.17
CA ARG A 257 10.33 -6.88 9.86
C ARG A 257 11.18 -5.63 9.81
N ARG A 258 12.02 -5.52 8.79
CA ARG A 258 12.75 -4.30 8.45
C ARG A 258 11.96 -3.54 7.38
N PHE A 259 12.17 -2.23 7.26
CA PHE A 259 11.41 -1.42 6.31
C PHE A 259 12.30 -0.52 5.48
N TYR A 260 12.05 -0.47 4.19
CA TYR A 260 12.60 0.53 3.29
C TYR A 260 11.48 1.25 2.55
N GLY A 261 11.58 2.58 2.39
CA GLY A 261 10.54 3.35 1.73
C GLY A 261 11.06 4.49 0.89
N CYS A 262 10.21 5.01 -0.01
CA CYS A 262 10.44 6.26 -0.74
C CYS A 262 9.26 7.20 -0.49
N GLU A 263 9.54 8.49 -0.32
CA GLU A 263 8.53 9.53 -0.18
C GLU A 263 8.98 10.82 -0.84
N LEU A 264 8.14 11.37 -1.73
CA LEU A 264 8.46 12.56 -2.52
C LEU A 264 8.19 13.85 -1.73
N LYS A 265 7.15 13.85 -0.87
CA LYS A 265 6.70 15.03 -0.13
C LYS A 265 7.48 15.19 1.17
N PRO A 266 8.19 16.33 1.40
CA PRO A 266 9.04 16.52 2.58
C PRO A 266 8.31 16.36 3.91
N GLU A 267 7.08 16.88 4.01
CA GLU A 267 6.28 16.84 5.23
C GLU A 267 5.87 15.40 5.58
N TYR A 268 5.53 14.60 4.55
CA TYR A 268 5.18 13.19 4.75
C TYR A 268 6.40 12.37 5.09
N HIS A 269 7.52 12.60 4.43
CA HIS A 269 8.80 11.99 4.76
C HIS A 269 9.18 12.24 6.24
N ALA A 270 9.12 13.51 6.69
CA ALA A 270 9.40 13.84 8.08
C ALA A 270 8.43 13.17 9.07
N GLN A 271 7.14 13.07 8.72
CA GLN A 271 6.15 12.39 9.55
C GLN A 271 6.36 10.87 9.55
N ALA A 272 6.71 10.28 8.40
CA ALA A 272 7.03 8.86 8.31
C ALA A 272 8.17 8.50 9.27
N LEU A 273 9.27 9.24 9.26
CA LEU A 273 10.39 9.00 10.19
C LEU A 273 9.97 9.05 11.66
N LYS A 274 9.09 9.97 12.06
CA LYS A 274 8.56 10.03 13.44
C LYS A 274 7.72 8.78 13.77
N ASN A 275 6.86 8.34 12.85
CA ASN A 275 6.01 7.17 13.03
C ASN A 275 6.84 5.88 13.09
N LEU A 276 7.86 5.73 12.24
CA LEU A 276 8.75 4.58 12.24
C LEU A 276 9.58 4.50 13.52
N ALA A 277 10.13 5.63 13.98
CA ALA A 277 10.84 5.69 15.25
C ALA A 277 9.95 5.33 16.46
N LYS A 278 8.66 5.68 16.40
CA LYS A 278 7.69 5.26 17.42
C LYS A 278 7.43 3.75 17.35
N ALA A 279 7.23 3.20 16.16
CA ALA A 279 6.99 1.75 15.97
C ALA A 279 8.16 0.92 16.48
N GLU A 280 9.39 1.30 16.15
CA GLU A 280 10.61 0.63 16.59
C GLU A 280 10.72 0.61 18.13
N ARG A 281 10.52 1.75 18.78
CA ARG A 281 10.52 1.83 20.25
C ARG A 281 9.48 0.94 20.90
N THR A 282 8.27 0.89 20.33
CA THR A 282 7.18 0.05 20.84
C THR A 282 7.53 -1.44 20.70
N HIS A 283 8.07 -1.83 19.56
CA HIS A 283 8.51 -3.22 19.33
C HIS A 283 9.62 -3.63 20.32
N GLN A 284 10.62 -2.79 20.52
CA GLN A 284 11.71 -3.05 21.47
C GLN A 284 11.19 -3.16 22.93
N ALA A 285 10.25 -2.30 23.34
CA ALA A 285 9.65 -2.38 24.66
C ALA A 285 8.87 -3.70 24.88
N ASN A 286 8.06 -4.10 23.90
CA ASN A 286 7.30 -5.33 23.95
C ASN A 286 8.21 -6.58 23.97
N SER A 287 9.30 -6.58 23.21
CA SER A 287 10.27 -7.67 23.20
C SER A 287 10.99 -7.83 24.54
N ARG A 288 11.33 -6.73 25.21
CA ARG A 288 11.96 -6.76 26.54
C ARG A 288 11.03 -7.34 27.61
N THR A 289 9.75 -6.96 27.64
CA THR A 289 8.78 -7.47 28.62
C THR A 289 8.50 -8.96 28.47
N LEU A 290 8.66 -9.54 27.28
CA LEU A 290 8.55 -10.98 27.05
C LEU A 290 9.72 -11.80 27.60
N PHE A 291 10.92 -11.21 27.63
CA PHE A 291 12.14 -11.85 28.16
C PHE A 291 12.38 -11.58 29.66
N ASP A 292 11.79 -10.50 30.20
CA ASP A 292 11.94 -10.09 31.60
C ASP A 292 10.78 -10.60 32.50
N ALA A 293 9.86 -11.42 32.00
CA ALA A 293 8.84 -12.05 32.82
C ALA A 293 9.53 -13.02 33.81
N PRO A 294 9.39 -12.83 35.14
CA PRO A 294 10.02 -13.75 36.10
C PRO A 294 9.45 -15.15 35.90
N GLU A 295 10.34 -16.17 35.80
CA GLU A 295 9.94 -17.57 35.84
C GLU A 295 8.99 -17.75 37.02
N ALA A 296 7.77 -18.19 36.72
CA ALA A 296 6.83 -18.57 37.78
C ALA A 296 7.46 -19.70 38.56
N VAL A 297 7.93 -19.41 39.78
CA VAL A 297 8.43 -20.40 40.71
C VAL A 297 7.28 -21.34 41.00
N ALA A 298 7.44 -22.60 40.58
CA ALA A 298 6.52 -23.69 40.81
C ALA A 298 6.50 -24.11 42.29
#